data_e3f044bce2016bb4cbc0a8d673c95cfd
#
_entry.id   e3f044bce2016bb4cbc0a8d673c95cfd
#
_cell.length_a   1.000
_cell.length_b   1.000
_cell.length_c   1.000
_cell.angle_alpha   90.00
_cell.angle_beta   90.00
_cell.angle_gamma   90.00
#
_symmetry.space_group_name_H-M   'P 1'
#
loop_
_entity.id
_entity.type
_entity.pdbx_description
1 polymer ?
#
loop_
_entity_poly.entity_id
_entity_poly.type
_entity_poly.pdbx_seq_one_letter_code
_entity_poly.pdbx_strand_id
1 'polypeptide(L)'
;MDKLKSVGDTIKYMRSMVGHKLIFMPAACACVTDGEGRLLLQKRPSGKWGLPGGICELGETAEENAVREVYEETGLVVRVTNLIGVYSGYQVECGNGDEFQPVVTLFKVDIMGGGLTVDKKETLDLRYFAKDELPEIYCEQHRDMVADFFTGKTGFYR
;
A
#
# COMPACT_ATOMS: atom_id res chain seq x y z
N MET A 1 -16.79 -5.35 -24.64
CA MET A 1 -15.73 -4.69 -23.85
C MET A 1 -14.89 -5.78 -23.23
N ASP A 2 -13.66 -5.98 -23.73
CA ASP A 2 -12.75 -6.94 -23.12
C ASP A 2 -12.55 -6.51 -21.66
N LYS A 3 -12.74 -7.45 -20.72
CA LYS A 3 -12.51 -7.20 -19.30
C LYS A 3 -11.03 -6.87 -19.13
N LEU A 4 -10.74 -5.67 -18.66
CA LEU A 4 -9.41 -5.31 -18.17
C LEU A 4 -9.04 -6.31 -17.07
N LYS A 5 -7.94 -7.04 -17.26
CA LYS A 5 -7.62 -8.24 -16.46
C LYS A 5 -6.70 -7.96 -15.27
N SER A 6 -6.14 -6.75 -15.22
CA SER A 6 -5.21 -6.36 -14.16
C SER A 6 -5.19 -4.84 -13.95
N VAL A 7 -4.64 -4.39 -12.84
CA VAL A 7 -4.35 -2.96 -12.58
C VAL A 7 -3.52 -2.36 -13.73
N GLY A 8 -2.50 -3.09 -14.21
CA GLY A 8 -1.67 -2.62 -15.31
C GLY A 8 -2.44 -2.39 -16.60
N ASP A 9 -3.41 -3.26 -16.93
CA ASP A 9 -4.26 -3.08 -18.11
C ASP A 9 -5.20 -1.87 -17.93
N THR A 10 -5.74 -1.68 -16.74
CA THR A 10 -6.59 -0.54 -16.40
C THR A 10 -5.82 0.77 -16.52
N ILE A 11 -4.60 0.85 -15.98
CA ILE A 11 -3.73 2.03 -16.07
C ILE A 11 -3.39 2.33 -17.53
N LYS A 12 -2.98 1.34 -18.32
CA LYS A 12 -2.68 1.50 -19.76
C LYS A 12 -3.88 2.05 -20.53
N TYR A 13 -5.06 1.51 -20.25
CA TYR A 13 -6.29 1.96 -20.90
C TYR A 13 -6.58 3.43 -20.55
N MET A 14 -6.55 3.80 -19.26
CA MET A 14 -6.74 5.20 -18.86
C MET A 14 -5.69 6.13 -19.48
N ARG A 15 -4.42 5.74 -19.45
CA ARG A 15 -3.32 6.51 -20.04
C ARG A 15 -3.47 6.69 -21.55
N SER A 16 -4.01 5.72 -22.27
CA SER A 16 -4.31 5.87 -23.69
C SER A 16 -5.32 6.99 -24.00
N MET A 17 -6.19 7.31 -23.04
CA MET A 17 -7.19 8.37 -23.19
C MET A 17 -6.71 9.73 -22.68
N VAL A 18 -5.93 9.77 -21.58
CA VAL A 18 -5.58 11.03 -20.91
C VAL A 18 -4.09 11.36 -20.99
N GLY A 19 -3.25 10.50 -21.53
CA GLY A 19 -1.79 10.67 -21.57
C GLY A 19 -1.19 10.68 -20.18
N HIS A 20 -0.26 11.60 -19.93
CA HIS A 20 0.46 11.72 -18.64
C HIS A 20 -0.28 12.57 -17.57
N LYS A 21 -1.47 13.10 -17.90
CA LYS A 21 -2.22 13.96 -16.99
C LYS A 21 -2.55 13.27 -15.67
N LEU A 22 -2.71 14.07 -14.63
CA LEU A 22 -3.08 13.61 -13.28
C LEU A 22 -4.37 12.81 -13.31
N ILE A 23 -4.35 11.61 -12.70
CA ILE A 23 -5.52 10.78 -12.48
C ILE A 23 -5.63 10.37 -11.02
N PHE A 24 -6.86 10.22 -10.53
CA PHE A 24 -7.12 9.63 -9.21
C PHE A 24 -7.00 8.12 -9.28
N MET A 25 -6.30 7.52 -8.29
CA MET A 25 -6.11 6.08 -8.21
C MET A 25 -6.51 5.58 -6.82
N PRO A 26 -7.62 4.82 -6.71
CA PRO A 26 -7.94 4.16 -5.44
C PRO A 26 -6.88 3.10 -5.11
N ALA A 27 -6.49 3.04 -3.84
CA ALA A 27 -5.49 2.13 -3.33
C ALA A 27 -5.80 1.73 -1.89
N ALA A 28 -5.20 0.66 -1.41
CA ALA A 28 -5.24 0.30 0.00
C ALA A 28 -3.88 -0.18 0.49
N CYS A 29 -3.60 0.12 1.76
CA CYS A 29 -2.42 -0.33 2.48
C CYS A 29 -2.83 -1.00 3.80
N ALA A 30 -1.96 -1.83 4.33
CA ALA A 30 -2.18 -2.51 5.59
C ALA A 30 -1.03 -2.30 6.59
N CYS A 31 -1.40 -2.06 7.84
CA CYS A 31 -0.50 -2.13 8.99
C CYS A 31 -0.55 -3.54 9.58
N VAL A 32 0.50 -4.30 9.29
CA VAL A 32 0.72 -5.66 9.80
C VAL A 32 1.71 -5.57 10.96
N THR A 33 1.36 -6.15 12.11
CA THR A 33 2.24 -6.14 13.29
C THR A 33 2.59 -7.54 13.73
N ASP A 34 3.75 -7.65 14.38
CA ASP A 34 4.11 -8.87 15.13
C ASP A 34 3.57 -8.83 16.56
N GLY A 35 3.90 -9.86 17.35
CA GLY A 35 3.48 -9.98 18.75
C GLY A 35 4.08 -8.91 19.70
N GLU A 36 5.08 -8.16 19.26
CA GLU A 36 5.73 -7.07 19.99
C GLU A 36 5.23 -5.67 19.55
N GLY A 37 4.26 -5.62 18.62
CA GLY A 37 3.71 -4.36 18.11
C GLY A 37 4.62 -3.64 17.10
N ARG A 38 5.65 -4.31 16.58
CA ARG A 38 6.49 -3.77 15.52
C ARG A 38 5.76 -3.85 14.18
N LEU A 39 5.92 -2.83 13.34
CA LEU A 39 5.24 -2.66 12.07
C LEU A 39 6.03 -3.31 10.93
N LEU A 40 5.38 -4.16 10.14
CA LEU A 40 5.97 -4.75 8.94
C LEU A 40 6.08 -3.69 7.84
N LEU A 41 7.29 -3.51 7.33
CA LEU A 41 7.56 -2.72 6.14
C LEU A 41 8.24 -3.56 5.07
N GLN A 42 8.01 -3.21 3.81
CA GLN A 42 8.69 -3.77 2.65
C GLN A 42 9.73 -2.79 2.09
N LYS A 43 10.87 -3.31 1.73
CA LYS A 43 11.90 -2.56 1.01
C LYS A 43 11.60 -2.61 -0.48
N ARG A 44 11.40 -1.44 -1.07
CA ARG A 44 11.11 -1.26 -2.49
C ARG A 44 12.39 -1.25 -3.34
N PRO A 45 12.31 -1.44 -4.67
CA PRO A 45 13.46 -1.34 -5.57
C PRO A 45 14.26 -0.03 -5.45
N SER A 46 13.63 1.05 -5.02
CA SER A 46 14.30 2.33 -4.70
C SER A 46 15.25 2.27 -3.50
N GLY A 47 15.26 1.16 -2.74
CA GLY A 47 16.00 0.99 -1.50
C GLY A 47 15.29 1.55 -0.26
N LYS A 48 14.20 2.29 -0.43
CA LYS A 48 13.40 2.86 0.66
C LYS A 48 12.27 1.91 1.06
N TRP A 49 11.68 2.18 2.22
CA TRP A 49 10.71 1.30 2.85
C TRP A 49 9.28 1.88 2.80
N GLY A 50 8.28 1.02 2.79
CA GLY A 50 6.88 1.41 2.82
C GLY A 50 5.98 0.31 3.37
N LEU A 51 4.73 0.67 3.62
CA LEU A 51 3.69 -0.29 3.98
C LEU A 51 3.38 -1.20 2.79
N PRO A 52 3.03 -2.47 3.02
CA PRO A 52 2.47 -3.31 1.98
C PRO A 52 1.11 -2.74 1.52
N GLY A 53 0.87 -2.79 0.23
CA GLY A 53 -0.32 -2.26 -0.39
C GLY A 53 -0.11 -1.80 -1.82
N GLY A 54 -1.19 -1.51 -2.50
CA GLY A 54 -1.16 -1.10 -3.91
C GLY A 54 -2.51 -0.61 -4.42
N ILE A 55 -2.58 -0.43 -5.73
CA ILE A 55 -3.76 0.10 -6.43
C ILE A 55 -4.84 -0.98 -6.52
N CYS A 56 -6.10 -0.57 -6.31
CA CYS A 56 -7.26 -1.46 -6.41
C CYS A 56 -7.44 -1.98 -7.86
N GLU A 57 -7.78 -3.24 -7.98
CA GLU A 57 -8.29 -3.79 -9.23
C GLU A 57 -9.77 -3.44 -9.42
N LEU A 58 -10.23 -3.45 -10.66
CA LEU A 58 -11.64 -3.17 -10.96
C LEU A 58 -12.56 -4.21 -10.31
N GLY A 59 -13.47 -3.73 -9.48
CA GLY A 59 -14.45 -4.55 -8.77
C GLY A 59 -14.00 -5.00 -7.38
N GLU A 60 -12.77 -4.73 -6.96
CA GLU A 60 -12.32 -4.95 -5.59
C GLU A 60 -12.89 -3.90 -4.63
N THR A 61 -13.22 -4.32 -3.44
CA THR A 61 -13.34 -3.42 -2.29
C THR A 61 -11.96 -3.03 -1.78
N ALA A 62 -11.84 -1.93 -1.03
CA ALA A 62 -10.56 -1.55 -0.42
C ALA A 62 -10.01 -2.62 0.54
N GLU A 63 -10.89 -3.37 1.22
CA GLU A 63 -10.52 -4.50 2.08
C GLU A 63 -9.90 -5.64 1.27
N GLU A 64 -10.58 -6.08 0.20
CA GLU A 64 -10.07 -7.14 -0.68
C GLU A 64 -8.73 -6.76 -1.29
N ASN A 65 -8.57 -5.50 -1.72
CA ASN A 65 -7.31 -4.97 -2.22
C ASN A 65 -6.19 -5.08 -1.17
N ALA A 66 -6.43 -4.60 0.06
CA ALA A 66 -5.42 -4.67 1.12
C ALA A 66 -4.99 -6.12 1.43
N VAL A 67 -5.95 -7.04 1.51
CA VAL A 67 -5.68 -8.46 1.78
C VAL A 67 -4.89 -9.10 0.63
N ARG A 68 -5.24 -8.84 -0.63
CA ARG A 68 -4.53 -9.34 -1.81
C ARG A 68 -3.10 -8.82 -1.87
N GLU A 69 -2.92 -7.51 -1.73
CA GLU A 69 -1.58 -6.88 -1.79
C GLU A 69 -0.66 -7.40 -0.67
N VAL A 70 -1.17 -7.53 0.57
CA VAL A 70 -0.38 -8.12 1.67
C VAL A 70 0.07 -9.53 1.30
N TYR A 71 -0.84 -10.36 0.76
CA TYR A 71 -0.48 -11.71 0.37
C TYR A 71 0.56 -11.74 -0.76
N GLU A 72 0.36 -10.96 -1.81
CA GLU A 72 1.27 -10.90 -2.98
C GLU A 72 2.67 -10.39 -2.60
N GLU A 73 2.74 -9.36 -1.76
CA GLU A 73 4.00 -8.70 -1.40
C GLU A 73 4.73 -9.36 -0.22
N THR A 74 4.02 -10.08 0.65
CA THR A 74 4.60 -10.60 1.90
C THR A 74 4.44 -12.11 2.12
N GLY A 75 3.50 -12.76 1.44
CA GLY A 75 3.13 -14.17 1.67
C GLY A 75 2.24 -14.39 2.90
N LEU A 76 1.86 -13.32 3.62
CA LEU A 76 1.00 -13.44 4.80
C LEU A 76 -0.48 -13.45 4.41
N VAL A 77 -1.24 -14.32 5.05
CA VAL A 77 -2.70 -14.31 5.00
C VAL A 77 -3.21 -13.47 6.17
N VAL A 78 -3.96 -12.42 5.88
CA VAL A 78 -4.42 -11.45 6.88
C VAL A 78 -5.92 -11.25 6.84
N ARG A 79 -6.47 -10.72 7.94
CA ARG A 79 -7.85 -10.28 8.07
C ARG A 79 -7.87 -8.83 8.53
N VAL A 80 -8.65 -7.99 7.86
CA VAL A 80 -8.87 -6.60 8.28
C VAL A 80 -9.63 -6.58 9.62
N THR A 81 -9.14 -5.75 10.54
CA THR A 81 -9.77 -5.55 11.86
C THR A 81 -10.29 -4.15 12.07
N ASN A 82 -9.60 -3.13 11.56
CA ASN A 82 -9.99 -1.74 11.72
C ASN A 82 -9.61 -0.90 10.51
N LEU A 83 -10.45 0.09 10.21
CA LEU A 83 -10.10 1.20 9.34
C LEU A 83 -9.31 2.24 10.15
N ILE A 84 -8.09 2.55 9.74
CA ILE A 84 -7.26 3.58 10.37
C ILE A 84 -7.58 4.96 9.80
N GLY A 85 -7.61 5.07 8.48
CA GLY A 85 -7.91 6.35 7.84
C GLY A 85 -7.88 6.30 6.32
N VAL A 86 -8.16 7.46 5.70
CA VAL A 86 -8.09 7.70 4.26
C VAL A 86 -7.09 8.83 4.00
N TYR A 87 -6.20 8.62 3.06
CA TYR A 87 -5.09 9.50 2.72
C TYR A 87 -5.15 9.86 1.25
N SER A 88 -5.54 11.10 0.92
CA SER A 88 -5.89 11.51 -0.44
C SER A 88 -5.20 12.78 -0.94
N GLY A 89 -4.60 13.58 -0.06
CA GLY A 89 -3.99 14.88 -0.38
C GLY A 89 -2.59 14.83 -0.99
N TYR A 90 -2.16 13.69 -1.56
CA TYR A 90 -0.80 13.46 -2.02
C TYR A 90 -0.75 13.26 -3.52
N GLN A 91 0.26 13.82 -4.19
CA GLN A 91 0.49 13.63 -5.62
C GLN A 91 1.80 12.88 -5.84
N VAL A 92 1.82 12.01 -6.83
CA VAL A 92 2.98 11.22 -7.23
C VAL A 92 3.25 11.45 -8.71
N GLU A 93 4.51 11.77 -9.02
CA GLU A 93 5.04 11.81 -10.37
C GLU A 93 5.96 10.60 -10.58
N CYS A 94 5.70 9.84 -11.63
CA CYS A 94 6.52 8.72 -12.02
C CYS A 94 7.67 9.16 -12.93
N GLY A 95 8.75 8.37 -12.98
CA GLY A 95 9.91 8.68 -13.81
C GLY A 95 9.64 8.74 -15.32
N ASN A 96 8.48 8.24 -15.79
CA ASN A 96 8.01 8.34 -17.16
C ASN A 96 7.11 9.58 -17.43
N GLY A 97 6.95 10.46 -16.43
CA GLY A 97 6.11 11.65 -16.50
C GLY A 97 4.63 11.42 -16.23
N ASP A 98 4.21 10.21 -15.86
CA ASP A 98 2.84 9.96 -15.40
C ASP A 98 2.62 10.60 -14.04
N GLU A 99 1.49 11.28 -13.88
CA GLU A 99 1.08 11.86 -12.61
C GLU A 99 -0.18 11.17 -12.10
N PHE A 100 -0.22 10.88 -10.79
CA PHE A 100 -1.42 10.38 -10.16
C PHE A 100 -1.55 10.85 -8.71
N GLN A 101 -2.80 10.88 -8.24
CA GLN A 101 -3.15 11.17 -6.87
C GLN A 101 -3.77 9.90 -6.25
N PRO A 102 -2.99 9.15 -5.44
CA PRO A 102 -3.51 7.95 -4.80
C PRO A 102 -4.47 8.34 -3.68
N VAL A 103 -5.63 7.69 -3.65
CA VAL A 103 -6.57 7.73 -2.53
C VAL A 103 -6.42 6.42 -1.78
N VAL A 104 -5.59 6.44 -0.73
CA VAL A 104 -5.22 5.23 0.02
C VAL A 104 -6.12 5.04 1.22
N THR A 105 -6.77 3.89 1.30
CA THR A 105 -7.45 3.42 2.51
C THR A 105 -6.46 2.59 3.34
N LEU A 106 -6.20 3.00 4.58
CA LEU A 106 -5.27 2.32 5.48
C LEU A 106 -6.02 1.47 6.50
N PHE A 107 -5.67 0.19 6.55
CA PHE A 107 -6.25 -0.77 7.48
C PHE A 107 -5.24 -1.29 8.50
N LYS A 108 -5.74 -1.60 9.70
CA LYS A 108 -5.08 -2.52 10.62
C LYS A 108 -5.55 -3.94 10.32
N VAL A 109 -4.62 -4.91 10.36
CA VAL A 109 -4.90 -6.31 10.05
C VAL A 109 -4.30 -7.25 11.10
N ASP A 110 -4.91 -8.42 11.25
CA ASP A 110 -4.37 -9.55 12.02
C ASP A 110 -3.82 -10.61 11.08
N ILE A 111 -2.68 -11.21 11.44
CA ILE A 111 -2.10 -12.33 10.71
C ILE A 111 -2.90 -13.62 11.04
N MET A 112 -3.43 -14.26 10.01
CA MET A 112 -4.22 -15.49 10.10
C MET A 112 -3.41 -16.72 9.69
N GLY A 113 -2.31 -16.54 8.97
CA GLY A 113 -1.48 -17.63 8.47
C GLY A 113 -0.45 -17.14 7.45
N GLY A 114 0.12 -18.08 6.70
CA GLY A 114 1.18 -17.81 5.74
C GLY A 114 2.55 -17.66 6.39
N GLY A 115 3.52 -17.17 5.64
CA GLY A 115 4.88 -16.93 6.10
C GLY A 115 5.55 -15.88 5.22
N LEU A 116 6.43 -15.06 5.79
CA LEU A 116 7.13 -14.02 5.06
C LEU A 116 7.92 -14.61 3.88
N THR A 117 7.60 -14.16 2.69
CA THR A 117 8.30 -14.49 1.44
C THR A 117 8.57 -13.23 0.65
N VAL A 118 9.72 -13.15 0.01
CA VAL A 118 10.17 -12.00 -0.78
C VAL A 118 10.24 -12.41 -2.24
N ASP A 119 9.52 -11.74 -3.12
CA ASP A 119 9.52 -12.03 -4.57
C ASP A 119 10.79 -11.52 -5.29
N LYS A 120 11.54 -10.61 -4.67
CA LYS A 120 12.75 -9.95 -5.17
C LYS A 120 12.57 -9.09 -6.43
N LYS A 121 11.34 -8.85 -6.84
CA LYS A 121 10.99 -7.97 -7.97
C LYS A 121 10.46 -6.64 -7.46
N GLU A 122 9.33 -6.67 -6.77
CA GLU A 122 8.68 -5.51 -6.19
C GLU A 122 9.04 -5.32 -4.72
N THR A 123 9.31 -6.42 -4.01
CA THR A 123 9.74 -6.46 -2.60
C THR A 123 11.15 -7.04 -2.50
N LEU A 124 12.12 -6.23 -2.10
CA LEU A 124 13.52 -6.66 -1.94
C LEU A 124 13.80 -7.25 -0.56
N ASP A 125 13.07 -6.82 0.47
CA ASP A 125 13.22 -7.25 1.85
C ASP A 125 11.95 -6.95 2.64
N LEU A 126 11.72 -7.70 3.72
CA LEU A 126 10.60 -7.55 4.64
C LEU A 126 11.13 -7.57 6.07
N ARG A 127 10.81 -6.54 6.86
CA ARG A 127 11.22 -6.46 8.28
C ARG A 127 10.17 -5.78 9.13
N TYR A 128 10.13 -6.19 10.40
CA TYR A 128 9.38 -5.53 11.44
C TYR A 128 10.24 -4.45 12.12
N PHE A 129 9.66 -3.27 12.31
CA PHE A 129 10.34 -2.11 12.91
C PHE A 129 9.56 -1.57 14.10
N ALA A 130 10.24 -1.30 15.19
CA ALA A 130 9.69 -0.52 16.28
C ALA A 130 9.58 0.97 15.88
N LYS A 131 8.75 1.72 16.59
CA LYS A 131 8.51 3.15 16.29
C LYS A 131 9.78 4.00 16.23
N ASP A 132 10.73 3.71 17.11
CA ASP A 132 12.00 4.43 17.28
C ASP A 132 13.12 3.88 16.36
N GLU A 133 12.86 2.81 15.61
CA GLU A 133 13.80 2.16 14.70
C GLU A 133 13.39 2.26 13.22
N LEU A 134 12.44 3.14 12.90
CA LEU A 134 11.90 3.26 11.55
C LEU A 134 12.98 3.65 10.54
N PRO A 135 13.05 2.95 9.40
CA PRO A 135 13.95 3.28 8.32
C PRO A 135 13.45 4.49 7.51
N GLU A 136 14.20 4.87 6.48
CA GLU A 136 13.74 5.88 5.52
C GLU A 136 12.50 5.39 4.76
N ILE A 137 11.37 6.07 4.97
CA ILE A 137 10.11 5.79 4.27
C ILE A 137 10.10 6.50 2.91
N TYR A 138 9.62 5.81 1.88
CA TYR A 138 9.82 6.22 0.49
C TYR A 138 9.04 7.46 0.06
N CYS A 139 7.92 7.81 0.71
CA CYS A 139 7.15 9.02 0.38
C CYS A 139 6.42 9.59 1.60
N GLU A 140 5.96 10.83 1.48
CA GLU A 140 5.27 11.56 2.54
C GLU A 140 3.98 10.85 2.98
N GLN A 141 3.15 10.41 2.03
CA GLN A 141 1.91 9.70 2.34
C GLN A 141 2.14 8.47 3.23
N HIS A 142 3.17 7.65 2.94
CA HIS A 142 3.51 6.52 3.79
C HIS A 142 4.13 6.92 5.13
N ARG A 143 4.88 8.03 5.20
CA ARG A 143 5.36 8.56 6.49
C ARG A 143 4.20 8.95 7.39
N ASP A 144 3.21 9.65 6.85
CA ASP A 144 2.02 10.08 7.60
C ASP A 144 1.19 8.87 8.05
N MET A 145 0.96 7.89 7.17
CA MET A 145 0.26 6.65 7.53
C MET A 145 0.96 5.89 8.67
N VAL A 146 2.28 5.75 8.60
CA VAL A 146 3.07 5.08 9.65
C VAL A 146 3.02 5.87 10.97
N ALA A 147 3.15 7.20 10.90
CA ALA A 147 3.06 8.06 12.09
C ALA A 147 1.69 7.96 12.76
N ASP A 148 0.62 8.03 11.98
CA ASP A 148 -0.75 7.92 12.49
C ASP A 148 -1.03 6.54 13.10
N PHE A 149 -0.55 5.46 12.46
CA PHE A 149 -0.65 4.12 13.02
C PHE A 149 -0.07 4.02 14.44
N PHE A 150 1.13 4.57 14.66
CA PHE A 150 1.79 4.53 15.97
C PHE A 150 1.16 5.44 17.02
N THR A 151 0.15 6.24 16.68
CA THR A 151 -0.67 6.94 17.68
C THR A 151 -1.67 6.03 18.39
N GLY A 152 -1.98 4.87 17.79
CA GLY A 152 -3.04 3.96 18.24
C GLY A 152 -4.47 4.48 18.00
N LYS A 153 -4.63 5.62 17.31
CA LYS A 153 -5.93 6.22 16.99
C LYS A 153 -6.41 5.77 15.61
N THR A 154 -7.67 6.02 15.34
CA THR A 154 -8.34 5.79 14.05
C THR A 154 -9.15 7.01 13.62
N GLY A 155 -9.68 7.00 12.38
CA GLY A 155 -10.50 8.08 11.86
C GLY A 155 -9.67 9.23 11.29
N PHE A 156 -8.47 8.94 10.78
CA PHE A 156 -7.66 9.92 10.06
C PHE A 156 -8.22 10.17 8.64
N TYR A 157 -8.11 11.42 8.22
CA TYR A 157 -8.41 11.83 6.83
C TYR A 157 -7.42 12.94 6.47
N ARG A 158 -6.61 12.71 5.43
CA ARG A 158 -5.55 13.62 4.97
C ARG A 158 -5.59 13.80 3.45
#